data_a12269c18e113a45959ccf85028d2d11
#
_entry.id   a12269c18e113a45959ccf85028d2d11
#
_cell.length_a   1.000
_cell.length_b   1.000
_cell.length_c   1.000
_cell.angle_alpha   90.00
_cell.angle_beta   90.00
_cell.angle_gamma   90.00
#
_symmetry.space_group_name_H-M   'P 1'
#
loop_
_entity.id
_entity.type
_entity.pdbx_description
1 polymer ?
#
loop_
_entity_poly.entity_id
_entity_poly.type
_entity_poly.pdbx_seq_one_letter_code
_entity_poly.pdbx_strand_id
1 'polypeptide(L)'
;LRSVLKSIPELYATNNTAAANTVPNLAVNRLYTFGESDSLTLNNLHLAFENTTFVGQTHFVMGIKMYHLACPLSSYHSTLLAARLAKVPEGASLLFTLGEIDTRPDQGIWKNSHCKGEDFKPIVHETVEGYIHYLQKILGNKYPQRVILQGIPAPNYPFIGDKDPGDIPLFLAMIHYTNTVLKQAALSAGFSFLDVYGATVDPNT
;
A
#
# COMPACT_ATOMS: atom_id res chain seq x y z
N LEU A 1 -11.49 7.70 -0.89
CA LEU A 1 -11.15 6.66 -1.88
C LEU A 1 -12.13 6.63 -3.07
N ARG A 2 -13.46 6.69 -2.86
CA ARG A 2 -14.44 6.80 -3.98
C ARG A 2 -14.24 8.04 -4.85
N SER A 3 -13.77 9.16 -4.28
CA SER A 3 -13.45 10.39 -5.03
C SER A 3 -12.18 10.26 -5.85
N VAL A 4 -11.16 9.60 -5.32
CA VAL A 4 -9.86 9.38 -5.99
C VAL A 4 -10.03 8.49 -7.23
N LEU A 5 -10.83 7.45 -7.12
CA LEU A 5 -11.14 6.57 -8.25
C LEU A 5 -11.95 7.31 -9.35
N LYS A 6 -12.70 8.38 -9.01
CA LYS A 6 -13.40 9.23 -9.99
C LYS A 6 -12.47 10.17 -10.78
N SER A 7 -11.30 10.50 -10.24
CA SER A 7 -10.33 11.38 -10.91
C SER A 7 -9.37 10.67 -11.87
N ILE A 8 -9.51 9.35 -12.04
CA ILE A 8 -8.79 8.56 -13.03
C ILE A 8 -9.80 8.08 -14.09
N PRO A 9 -10.13 8.92 -15.10
CA PRO A 9 -11.21 8.63 -16.06
C PRO A 9 -10.99 7.34 -16.87
N GLU A 10 -9.75 6.95 -17.06
CA GLU A 10 -9.38 5.76 -17.86
C GLU A 10 -9.59 4.43 -17.12
N LEU A 11 -9.74 4.46 -15.79
CA LEU A 11 -10.00 3.26 -14.98
C LEU A 11 -11.48 2.84 -14.94
N TYR A 12 -12.40 3.70 -15.41
CA TYR A 12 -13.86 3.49 -15.31
C TYR A 12 -14.57 3.27 -16.63
N ALA A 13 -13.87 3.29 -17.77
CA ALA A 13 -14.48 3.34 -19.08
C ALA A 13 -15.02 2.00 -19.64
N THR A 14 -15.29 1.00 -18.83
CA THR A 14 -15.99 -0.20 -19.31
C THR A 14 -17.01 -0.72 -18.31
N ASN A 15 -18.09 0.02 -18.12
CA ASN A 15 -19.29 -0.54 -17.51
C ASN A 15 -20.48 -0.48 -18.47
N ASN A 16 -20.99 -1.67 -18.76
CA ASN A 16 -22.33 -2.01 -19.19
C ASN A 16 -22.78 -1.58 -20.59
N THR A 17 -22.54 -2.44 -21.55
CA THR A 17 -23.64 -2.87 -22.42
C THR A 17 -23.63 -4.39 -22.54
N ALA A 18 -24.77 -4.96 -22.21
CA ALA A 18 -25.02 -6.38 -22.29
C ALA A 18 -24.77 -6.91 -23.72
N ALA A 19 -23.80 -7.78 -23.84
CA ALA A 19 -23.74 -8.77 -24.90
C ALA A 19 -23.20 -10.06 -24.26
N ALA A 20 -24.13 -10.87 -23.80
CA ALA A 20 -23.87 -12.29 -23.64
C ALA A 20 -23.47 -12.83 -25.01
N ASN A 21 -22.19 -13.13 -25.24
CA ASN A 21 -21.75 -14.22 -26.12
C ASN A 21 -20.22 -14.24 -26.21
N THR A 22 -19.65 -15.38 -25.82
CA THR A 22 -18.30 -15.85 -26.12
C THR A 22 -17.15 -14.86 -25.79
N VAL A 23 -16.91 -14.65 -24.50
CA VAL A 23 -15.61 -14.14 -24.07
C VAL A 23 -14.59 -15.25 -24.35
N PRO A 24 -13.61 -15.03 -25.27
CA PRO A 24 -12.49 -15.94 -25.38
C PRO A 24 -11.89 -16.08 -23.98
N ASN A 25 -11.39 -17.25 -23.64
CA ASN A 25 -10.75 -17.56 -22.37
C ASN A 25 -9.42 -16.79 -22.30
N LEU A 26 -9.51 -15.45 -22.26
CA LEU A 26 -8.39 -14.55 -22.02
C LEU A 26 -7.92 -14.86 -20.61
N ALA A 27 -6.70 -15.35 -20.52
CA ALA A 27 -6.06 -15.58 -19.24
C ALA A 27 -6.17 -14.29 -18.41
N VAL A 28 -7.07 -14.28 -17.44
CA VAL A 28 -7.32 -13.12 -16.60
C VAL A 28 -6.10 -12.92 -15.73
N ASN A 29 -5.34 -11.87 -15.99
CA ASN A 29 -4.22 -11.50 -15.14
C ASN A 29 -4.75 -11.09 -13.76
N ARG A 30 -4.18 -11.64 -12.70
CA ARG A 30 -4.55 -11.29 -11.32
C ARG A 30 -3.51 -10.37 -10.72
N LEU A 31 -4.00 -9.31 -10.07
CA LEU A 31 -3.20 -8.47 -9.17
C LEU A 31 -3.52 -8.88 -7.73
N TYR A 32 -2.58 -9.54 -7.08
CA TYR A 32 -2.72 -9.97 -5.70
C TYR A 32 -2.35 -8.82 -4.77
N THR A 33 -3.32 -8.32 -4.01
CA THR A 33 -3.14 -7.18 -3.11
C THR A 33 -3.02 -7.65 -1.67
N PHE A 34 -2.00 -7.17 -0.97
CA PHE A 34 -1.73 -7.47 0.43
C PHE A 34 -1.75 -6.18 1.25
N GLY A 35 -2.52 -6.18 2.31
CA GLY A 35 -2.59 -5.00 3.19
C GLY A 35 -3.77 -5.05 4.13
N GLU A 36 -4.08 -3.90 4.69
CA GLU A 36 -5.17 -3.63 5.60
C GLU A 36 -6.43 -3.19 4.81
N SER A 37 -7.28 -2.37 5.40
CA SER A 37 -8.56 -1.93 4.82
C SER A 37 -8.45 -1.33 3.42
N ASP A 38 -7.36 -0.63 3.12
CA ASP A 38 -7.13 -0.03 1.80
C ASP A 38 -7.00 -1.08 0.70
N SER A 39 -6.49 -2.27 1.04
CA SER A 39 -6.37 -3.38 0.09
C SER A 39 -7.73 -3.90 -0.39
N LEU A 40 -8.78 -3.77 0.43
CA LEU A 40 -10.13 -4.26 0.11
C LEU A 40 -10.78 -3.51 -1.04
N THR A 41 -10.36 -2.26 -1.28
CA THR A 41 -10.93 -1.41 -2.34
C THR A 41 -10.67 -1.95 -3.74
N LEU A 42 -9.65 -2.78 -3.88
CA LEU A 42 -9.24 -3.37 -5.16
C LEU A 42 -9.82 -4.78 -5.38
N ASN A 43 -10.50 -5.35 -4.39
CA ASN A 43 -11.00 -6.71 -4.49
C ASN A 43 -12.09 -6.84 -5.58
N ASN A 44 -11.90 -7.74 -6.52
CA ASN A 44 -12.77 -7.97 -7.67
C ASN A 44 -12.93 -6.77 -8.62
N LEU A 45 -12.09 -5.73 -8.52
CA LEU A 45 -12.06 -4.66 -9.50
C LEU A 45 -11.28 -5.08 -10.75
N HIS A 46 -11.78 -4.65 -11.90
CA HIS A 46 -11.07 -4.73 -13.16
C HIS A 46 -10.21 -3.48 -13.31
N LEU A 47 -8.92 -3.69 -13.42
CA LEU A 47 -7.92 -2.63 -13.49
C LEU A 47 -7.22 -2.71 -14.84
N ALA A 48 -7.24 -1.63 -15.61
CA ALA A 48 -6.47 -1.53 -16.85
C ALA A 48 -5.13 -0.83 -16.54
N PHE A 49 -4.03 -1.45 -16.93
CA PHE A 49 -2.70 -0.87 -16.82
C PHE A 49 -1.85 -1.32 -18.01
N GLU A 50 -1.27 -0.38 -18.74
CA GLU A 50 -0.37 -0.64 -19.88
C GLU A 50 -0.91 -1.70 -20.87
N ASN A 51 -2.11 -1.55 -21.37
CA ASN A 51 -2.77 -2.49 -22.30
C ASN A 51 -3.05 -3.89 -21.70
N THR A 52 -2.95 -4.05 -20.39
CA THR A 52 -3.25 -5.29 -19.68
C THR A 52 -4.39 -5.07 -18.72
N THR A 53 -5.38 -5.95 -18.74
CA THR A 53 -6.45 -5.95 -17.74
C THR A 53 -6.13 -6.93 -16.63
N PHE A 54 -6.24 -6.46 -15.40
CA PHE A 54 -6.08 -7.25 -14.18
C PHE A 54 -7.40 -7.34 -13.44
N VAL A 55 -7.57 -8.42 -12.70
CA VAL A 55 -8.62 -8.53 -11.67
C VAL A 55 -7.94 -8.55 -10.31
N GLY A 56 -8.32 -7.62 -9.45
CA GLY A 56 -7.81 -7.53 -8.10
C GLY A 56 -8.26 -8.72 -7.25
N GLN A 57 -7.33 -9.32 -6.51
CA GLN A 57 -7.60 -10.35 -5.51
C GLN A 57 -6.92 -9.98 -4.21
N THR A 58 -7.73 -9.63 -3.20
CA THR A 58 -7.20 -9.14 -1.93
C THR A 58 -6.93 -10.27 -0.94
N HIS A 59 -5.75 -10.21 -0.33
CA HIS A 59 -5.32 -10.98 0.82
C HIS A 59 -5.25 -10.07 2.04
N PHE A 60 -6.41 -9.82 2.62
CA PHE A 60 -6.55 -8.92 3.76
C PHE A 60 -5.83 -9.46 5.01
N VAL A 61 -5.03 -8.60 5.65
CA VAL A 61 -4.35 -8.88 6.93
C VAL A 61 -4.66 -7.74 7.90
N MET A 62 -5.62 -7.97 8.78
CA MET A 62 -6.09 -6.96 9.71
C MET A 62 -4.96 -6.40 10.59
N GLY A 63 -4.85 -5.08 10.63
CA GLY A 63 -3.90 -4.36 11.49
C GLY A 63 -2.42 -4.54 11.13
N ILE A 64 -2.11 -5.06 9.93
CA ILE A 64 -0.72 -5.19 9.49
C ILE A 64 -0.08 -3.82 9.28
N LYS A 65 1.17 -3.69 9.72
CA LYS A 65 2.00 -2.49 9.60
C LYS A 65 3.33 -2.84 8.96
N MET A 66 4.00 -1.87 8.35
CA MET A 66 5.41 -2.00 7.95
C MET A 66 6.27 -2.39 9.15
N TYR A 67 6.04 -1.74 10.31
CA TYR A 67 6.71 -2.04 11.58
C TYR A 67 6.67 -3.52 11.97
N HIS A 68 5.52 -4.21 11.80
CA HIS A 68 5.41 -5.63 12.13
C HIS A 68 6.31 -6.52 11.26
N LEU A 69 6.62 -6.06 10.05
CA LEU A 69 7.46 -6.76 9.08
C LEU A 69 8.93 -6.38 9.24
N ALA A 70 9.20 -5.15 9.67
CA ALA A 70 10.55 -4.66 9.96
C ALA A 70 11.15 -5.31 11.23
N CYS A 71 10.29 -5.74 12.16
CA CYS A 71 10.75 -6.36 13.40
C CYS A 71 11.50 -7.68 13.10
N PRO A 72 12.71 -7.89 13.65
CA PRO A 72 13.49 -9.11 13.41
C PRO A 72 12.83 -10.36 14.02
N LEU A 73 11.95 -10.19 15.00
CA LEU A 73 11.20 -11.27 15.60
C LEU A 73 9.96 -11.58 14.77
N SER A 74 9.69 -12.87 14.55
CA SER A 74 8.47 -13.29 13.88
C SER A 74 7.24 -12.81 14.66
N SER A 75 6.33 -12.14 13.95
CA SER A 75 5.05 -11.68 14.49
C SER A 75 3.89 -12.48 13.90
N TYR A 76 2.72 -12.41 14.54
CA TYR A 76 1.49 -12.94 13.96
C TYR A 76 1.26 -12.43 12.53
N HIS A 77 1.48 -11.13 12.29
CA HIS A 77 1.26 -10.50 11.00
C HIS A 77 2.25 -10.98 9.94
N SER A 78 3.54 -11.11 10.28
CA SER A 78 4.55 -11.63 9.36
C SER A 78 4.30 -13.09 8.99
N THR A 79 3.88 -13.91 9.96
CA THR A 79 3.51 -15.30 9.73
C THR A 79 2.26 -15.43 8.85
N LEU A 80 1.24 -14.62 9.11
CA LEU A 80 0.01 -14.61 8.32
C LEU A 80 0.25 -14.14 6.89
N LEU A 81 1.05 -13.08 6.70
CA LEU A 81 1.44 -12.61 5.38
C LEU A 81 2.18 -13.69 4.60
N ALA A 82 3.14 -14.36 5.22
CA ALA A 82 3.88 -15.46 4.61
C ALA A 82 2.94 -16.60 4.16
N ALA A 83 1.99 -16.99 5.01
CA ALA A 83 1.01 -18.02 4.69
C ALA A 83 0.05 -17.63 3.56
N ARG A 84 -0.26 -16.33 3.42
CA ARG A 84 -1.06 -15.81 2.30
C ARG A 84 -0.26 -15.78 1.00
N LEU A 85 0.99 -15.32 1.04
CA LEU A 85 1.89 -15.32 -0.11
C LEU A 85 2.18 -16.71 -0.65
N ALA A 86 2.29 -17.71 0.23
CA ALA A 86 2.51 -19.10 -0.19
C ALA A 86 1.38 -19.68 -1.06
N LYS A 87 0.20 -19.03 -1.09
CA LYS A 87 -0.95 -19.42 -1.92
C LYS A 87 -1.01 -18.70 -3.27
N VAL A 88 -0.10 -17.76 -3.50
CA VAL A 88 -0.06 -16.98 -4.74
C VAL A 88 0.85 -17.68 -5.75
N PRO A 89 0.42 -17.81 -7.02
CA PRO A 89 1.25 -18.41 -8.07
C PRO A 89 2.58 -17.66 -8.27
N GLU A 90 3.62 -18.39 -8.57
CA GLU A 90 4.91 -17.80 -8.97
C GLU A 90 4.75 -16.91 -10.22
N GLY A 91 5.48 -15.81 -10.29
CA GLY A 91 5.39 -14.84 -11.38
C GLY A 91 4.15 -13.94 -11.35
N ALA A 92 3.29 -14.06 -10.33
CA ALA A 92 2.12 -13.20 -10.20
C ALA A 92 2.50 -11.74 -9.90
N SER A 93 1.63 -10.80 -10.29
CA SER A 93 1.77 -9.39 -9.93
C SER A 93 1.27 -9.18 -8.50
N LEU A 94 2.06 -8.50 -7.68
CA LEU A 94 1.81 -8.24 -6.27
C LEU A 94 1.70 -6.73 -6.02
N LEU A 95 0.75 -6.33 -5.20
CA LEU A 95 0.62 -4.97 -4.69
C LEU A 95 0.55 -4.98 -3.16
N PHE A 96 1.41 -4.24 -2.50
CA PHE A 96 1.40 -4.07 -1.06
C PHE A 96 0.90 -2.66 -0.69
N THR A 97 -0.16 -2.60 0.12
CA THR A 97 -0.81 -1.35 0.56
C THR A 97 -0.61 -1.19 2.07
N LEU A 98 0.64 -0.98 2.51
CA LEU A 98 1.00 -0.79 3.90
C LEU A 98 1.56 0.61 4.13
N GLY A 99 1.47 1.09 5.39
CA GLY A 99 2.07 2.35 5.82
C GLY A 99 1.09 3.36 6.37
N GLU A 100 -0.18 3.31 5.97
CA GLU A 100 -1.19 4.25 6.48
C GLU A 100 -1.32 4.14 8.00
N ILE A 101 -1.43 2.92 8.54
CA ILE A 101 -1.51 2.73 10.01
C ILE A 101 -0.20 3.12 10.70
N ASP A 102 0.95 2.92 10.04
CA ASP A 102 2.26 3.30 10.61
C ASP A 102 2.38 4.81 10.81
N THR A 103 1.64 5.62 10.07
CA THR A 103 1.70 7.08 10.11
C THR A 103 0.52 7.75 10.82
N ARG A 104 -0.42 6.99 11.39
CA ARG A 104 -1.57 7.58 12.11
C ARG A 104 -1.14 8.38 13.35
N PRO A 105 -1.88 9.46 13.70
CA PRO A 105 -1.54 10.29 14.86
C PRO A 105 -1.51 9.52 16.19
N ASP A 106 -2.40 8.55 16.35
CA ASP A 106 -2.59 7.80 17.60
C ASP A 106 -1.69 6.58 17.74
N GLN A 107 -0.88 6.28 16.72
CA GLN A 107 -0.01 5.10 16.74
C GLN A 107 1.16 5.21 15.74
N GLY A 108 2.05 4.24 15.77
CA GLY A 108 3.14 4.16 14.79
C GLY A 108 4.21 5.23 14.97
N ILE A 109 4.71 5.75 13.84
CA ILE A 109 5.86 6.65 13.76
C ILE A 109 5.58 7.97 14.47
N TRP A 110 4.46 8.62 14.16
CA TRP A 110 4.10 9.91 14.75
C TRP A 110 4.04 9.85 16.28
N LYS A 111 3.25 8.90 16.78
CA LYS A 111 3.11 8.75 18.24
C LYS A 111 4.44 8.52 18.93
N ASN A 112 5.28 7.65 18.36
CA ASN A 112 6.56 7.30 18.97
C ASN A 112 7.55 8.48 18.98
N SER A 113 7.61 9.28 17.92
CA SER A 113 8.48 10.45 17.85
C SER A 113 7.91 11.62 18.66
N HIS A 114 6.66 11.98 18.43
CA HIS A 114 6.02 13.16 19.03
C HIS A 114 5.90 13.08 20.54
N CYS A 115 5.46 11.93 21.09
CA CYS A 115 5.35 11.74 22.54
C CYS A 115 6.70 11.77 23.25
N LYS A 116 7.81 11.51 22.56
CA LYS A 116 9.15 11.54 23.12
C LYS A 116 9.91 12.82 22.82
N GLY A 117 9.36 13.71 21.98
CA GLY A 117 10.07 14.88 21.47
C GLY A 117 11.27 14.51 20.58
N GLU A 118 11.23 13.36 19.93
CA GLU A 118 12.29 12.84 19.08
C GLU A 118 12.04 13.12 17.59
N ASP A 119 13.10 13.17 16.78
CA ASP A 119 12.97 13.24 15.32
C ASP A 119 12.35 11.93 14.77
N PHE A 120 11.37 12.06 13.90
CA PHE A 120 10.72 10.92 13.28
C PHE A 120 11.58 10.22 12.22
N LYS A 121 12.57 10.90 11.65
CA LYS A 121 13.36 10.41 10.51
C LYS A 121 14.07 9.08 10.78
N PRO A 122 14.77 8.89 11.90
CA PRO A 122 15.39 7.60 12.20
C PRO A 122 14.37 6.46 12.27
N ILE A 123 13.18 6.71 12.85
CA ILE A 123 12.12 5.70 12.98
C ILE A 123 11.58 5.34 11.59
N VAL A 124 11.42 6.33 10.70
CA VAL A 124 11.02 6.11 9.31
C VAL A 124 12.01 5.21 8.59
N HIS A 125 13.32 5.52 8.67
CA HIS A 125 14.36 4.72 8.01
C HIS A 125 14.36 3.28 8.51
N GLU A 126 14.40 3.08 9.83
CA GLU A 126 14.40 1.75 10.42
C GLU A 126 13.16 0.93 9.99
N THR A 127 11.98 1.56 10.02
CA THR A 127 10.72 0.91 9.64
C THR A 127 10.70 0.54 8.16
N VAL A 128 11.07 1.47 7.28
CA VAL A 128 11.03 1.25 5.83
C VAL A 128 12.09 0.25 5.38
N GLU A 129 13.33 0.42 5.83
CA GLU A 129 14.43 -0.48 5.46
C GLU A 129 14.16 -1.92 5.93
N GLY A 130 13.69 -2.08 7.18
CA GLY A 130 13.33 -3.38 7.72
C GLY A 130 12.17 -4.02 6.93
N TYR A 131 11.16 -3.23 6.55
CA TYR A 131 10.04 -3.68 5.72
C TYR A 131 10.51 -4.16 4.33
N ILE A 132 11.34 -3.37 3.64
CA ILE A 132 11.89 -3.74 2.34
C ILE A 132 12.73 -5.01 2.43
N HIS A 133 13.61 -5.08 3.44
CA HIS A 133 14.43 -6.27 3.68
C HIS A 133 13.57 -7.52 3.90
N TYR A 134 12.49 -7.39 4.69
CA TYR A 134 11.55 -8.49 4.89
C TYR A 134 10.91 -8.94 3.57
N LEU A 135 10.45 -7.99 2.74
CA LEU A 135 9.85 -8.33 1.45
C LEU A 135 10.86 -9.02 0.52
N GLN A 136 12.07 -8.50 0.40
CA GLN A 136 13.13 -9.13 -0.40
C GLN A 136 13.39 -10.58 0.05
N LYS A 137 13.45 -10.79 1.37
CA LYS A 137 13.68 -12.13 1.95
C LYS A 137 12.54 -13.10 1.65
N ILE A 138 11.28 -12.67 1.81
CA ILE A 138 10.13 -13.58 1.67
C ILE A 138 9.74 -13.84 0.21
N LEU A 139 9.93 -12.83 -0.66
CA LEU A 139 9.62 -12.94 -2.07
C LEU A 139 10.72 -13.70 -2.84
N GLY A 140 11.98 -13.52 -2.45
CA GLY A 140 13.12 -14.12 -3.14
C GLY A 140 13.06 -13.88 -4.65
N ASN A 141 13.38 -14.92 -5.43
CA ASN A 141 13.34 -14.86 -6.89
C ASN A 141 11.98 -15.29 -7.50
N LYS A 142 10.96 -15.53 -6.68
CA LYS A 142 9.65 -16.05 -7.15
C LYS A 142 8.82 -15.01 -7.90
N TYR A 143 9.04 -13.72 -7.64
CA TYR A 143 8.23 -12.62 -8.19
C TYR A 143 9.13 -11.53 -8.80
N PRO A 144 9.95 -11.85 -9.83
CA PRO A 144 11.03 -10.96 -10.28
C PRO A 144 10.54 -9.70 -11.01
N GLN A 145 9.28 -9.61 -11.42
CA GLN A 145 8.90 -8.61 -12.42
C GLN A 145 7.77 -7.65 -12.03
N ARG A 146 6.98 -7.91 -10.99
CA ARG A 146 5.81 -7.06 -10.67
C ARG A 146 5.48 -7.02 -9.18
N VAL A 147 6.40 -6.52 -8.40
CA VAL A 147 6.12 -6.13 -7.02
C VAL A 147 5.92 -4.62 -6.98
N ILE A 148 4.76 -4.19 -6.56
CA ILE A 148 4.38 -2.79 -6.48
C ILE A 148 4.15 -2.44 -5.01
N LEU A 149 4.76 -1.36 -4.52
CA LEU A 149 4.47 -0.80 -3.21
C LEU A 149 3.62 0.45 -3.39
N GLN A 150 2.50 0.51 -2.71
CA GLN A 150 1.67 1.71 -2.65
C GLN A 150 2.24 2.68 -1.63
N GLY A 151 2.32 3.96 -2.01
CA GLY A 151 2.60 5.05 -1.09
C GLY A 151 1.45 5.27 -0.10
N ILE A 152 1.74 6.01 0.95
CA ILE A 152 0.78 6.38 1.98
C ILE A 152 -0.12 7.48 1.42
N PRO A 153 -1.46 7.34 1.48
CA PRO A 153 -2.38 8.36 1.02
C PRO A 153 -2.30 9.62 1.90
N ALA A 154 -2.79 10.74 1.37
CA ALA A 154 -2.98 11.94 2.18
C ALA A 154 -3.99 11.66 3.30
N PRO A 155 -3.74 12.16 4.52
CA PRO A 155 -4.65 11.95 5.64
C PRO A 155 -5.96 12.70 5.41
N ASN A 156 -7.06 12.08 5.79
CA ASN A 156 -8.38 12.69 5.71
C ASN A 156 -8.73 13.38 7.06
N TYR A 157 -8.43 14.66 7.18
CA TYR A 157 -8.57 15.43 8.41
C TYR A 157 -9.97 15.49 9.02
N PRO A 158 -11.08 15.60 8.27
CA PRO A 158 -12.41 15.63 8.86
C PRO A 158 -12.75 14.39 9.69
N PHE A 159 -12.01 13.29 9.48
CA PHE A 159 -12.23 12.03 10.20
C PHE A 159 -11.16 11.71 11.25
N ILE A 160 -10.20 12.62 11.48
CA ILE A 160 -9.19 12.41 12.52
C ILE A 160 -9.81 12.55 13.92
N GLY A 161 -10.88 13.34 14.06
CA GLY A 161 -11.64 13.48 15.30
C GLY A 161 -10.74 13.80 16.50
N ASP A 162 -10.84 12.97 17.56
CA ASP A 162 -10.02 13.10 18.77
C ASP A 162 -8.53 12.75 18.57
N LYS A 163 -8.12 12.42 17.35
CA LYS A 163 -6.75 12.03 16.98
C LYS A 163 -6.00 13.20 16.36
N ASP A 164 -6.13 14.38 16.95
CA ASP A 164 -5.38 15.56 16.55
C ASP A 164 -3.87 15.28 16.62
N PRO A 165 -3.11 15.43 15.53
CA PRO A 165 -1.66 15.29 15.56
C PRO A 165 -0.97 16.40 16.36
N GLY A 166 -1.68 17.48 16.73
CA GLY A 166 -1.14 18.66 17.43
C GLY A 166 -0.40 19.62 16.48
N ASP A 167 0.62 19.12 15.79
CA ASP A 167 1.39 19.88 14.79
C ASP A 167 1.12 19.33 13.38
N ILE A 168 0.12 19.88 12.72
CA ILE A 168 -0.31 19.44 11.38
C ILE A 168 0.81 19.60 10.33
N PRO A 169 1.52 20.75 10.22
CA PRO A 169 2.63 20.87 9.28
C PRO A 169 3.72 19.83 9.47
N LEU A 170 4.12 19.58 10.70
CA LEU A 170 5.15 18.57 11.01
C LEU A 170 4.64 17.15 10.74
N PHE A 171 3.38 16.88 11.04
CA PHE A 171 2.74 15.60 10.75
C PHE A 171 2.70 15.31 9.24
N LEU A 172 2.32 16.30 8.42
CA LEU A 172 2.34 16.18 6.96
C LEU A 172 3.77 16.00 6.43
N ALA A 173 4.72 16.75 6.99
CA ALA A 173 6.13 16.60 6.63
C ALA A 173 6.64 15.17 6.91
N MET A 174 6.21 14.56 8.01
CA MET A 174 6.53 13.15 8.32
C MET A 174 5.95 12.19 7.26
N ILE A 175 4.68 12.37 6.84
CA ILE A 175 4.07 11.51 5.82
C ILE A 175 4.79 11.65 4.47
N HIS A 176 5.08 12.88 4.05
CA HIS A 176 5.85 13.15 2.83
C HIS A 176 7.23 12.51 2.87
N TYR A 177 7.92 12.67 4.00
CA TYR A 177 9.23 12.07 4.20
C TYR A 177 9.17 10.55 4.12
N THR A 178 8.17 9.94 4.78
CA THR A 178 7.97 8.48 4.75
C THR A 178 7.72 7.99 3.32
N ASN A 179 6.89 8.68 2.54
CA ASN A 179 6.67 8.36 1.12
C ASN A 179 7.95 8.49 0.29
N THR A 180 8.77 9.51 0.56
CA THR A 180 10.05 9.72 -0.13
C THR A 180 11.01 8.57 0.14
N VAL A 181 11.19 8.20 1.40
CA VAL A 181 12.08 7.10 1.81
C VAL A 181 11.55 5.76 1.28
N LEU A 182 10.23 5.50 1.38
CA LEU A 182 9.60 4.28 0.87
C LEU A 182 9.78 4.15 -0.65
N LYS A 183 9.58 5.23 -1.40
CA LYS A 183 9.78 5.26 -2.86
C LYS A 183 11.22 4.93 -3.23
N GLN A 184 12.18 5.60 -2.58
CA GLN A 184 13.60 5.38 -2.84
C GLN A 184 14.01 3.93 -2.53
N ALA A 185 13.60 3.42 -1.37
CA ALA A 185 13.91 2.06 -0.95
C ALA A 185 13.25 1.01 -1.86
N ALA A 186 11.99 1.22 -2.27
CA ALA A 186 11.29 0.35 -3.20
C ALA A 186 12.03 0.25 -4.55
N LEU A 187 12.35 1.41 -5.16
CA LEU A 187 13.04 1.45 -6.45
C LEU A 187 14.45 0.84 -6.36
N SER A 188 15.18 1.08 -5.28
CA SER A 188 16.49 0.48 -5.05
C SER A 188 16.42 -1.05 -4.88
N ALA A 189 15.31 -1.57 -4.38
CA ALA A 189 15.05 -2.99 -4.24
C ALA A 189 14.54 -3.65 -5.55
N GLY A 190 14.38 -2.88 -6.64
CA GLY A 190 13.82 -3.36 -7.91
C GLY A 190 12.30 -3.46 -7.92
N PHE A 191 11.61 -2.89 -6.94
CA PHE A 191 10.15 -2.82 -6.87
C PHE A 191 9.63 -1.56 -7.60
N SER A 192 8.38 -1.62 -8.07
CA SER A 192 7.66 -0.44 -8.55
C SER A 192 7.02 0.31 -7.39
N PHE A 193 6.79 1.61 -7.56
CA PHE A 193 6.12 2.43 -6.56
C PHE A 193 4.88 3.09 -7.16
N LEU A 194 3.74 2.93 -6.50
CA LEU A 194 2.47 3.58 -6.83
C LEU A 194 2.28 4.80 -5.91
N ASP A 195 2.49 5.99 -6.46
CA ASP A 195 2.32 7.24 -5.73
C ASP A 195 0.83 7.62 -5.69
N VAL A 196 0.23 7.48 -4.51
CA VAL A 196 -1.18 7.79 -4.29
C VAL A 196 -1.38 9.09 -3.52
N TYR A 197 -0.33 9.67 -2.94
CA TYR A 197 -0.45 10.85 -2.07
C TYR A 197 -1.09 12.02 -2.83
N GLY A 198 -0.51 12.40 -3.96
CA GLY A 198 -1.03 13.52 -4.76
C GLY A 198 -2.45 13.30 -5.29
N ALA A 199 -2.82 12.03 -5.53
CA ALA A 199 -4.17 11.68 -5.97
C ALA A 199 -5.22 11.69 -4.84
N THR A 200 -4.77 11.74 -3.58
CA THR A 200 -5.65 11.72 -2.39
C THR A 200 -5.70 13.05 -1.64
N VAL A 201 -4.84 14.00 -2.00
CA VAL A 201 -4.91 15.39 -1.46
C VAL A 201 -6.19 16.05 -1.94
N ASP A 202 -6.96 16.61 -1.02
CA ASP A 202 -8.07 17.49 -1.38
C ASP A 202 -7.49 18.82 -1.88
N PRO A 203 -7.78 19.25 -3.12
CA PRO A 203 -7.25 20.50 -3.67
C PRO A 203 -7.73 21.75 -2.91
N ASN A 204 -8.70 21.61 -1.99
CA ASN A 204 -9.25 22.70 -1.20
C ASN A 204 -8.70 22.76 0.24
N THR A 205 -7.82 21.85 0.63
CA THR A 205 -7.12 21.81 1.93
C THR A 205 -5.61 21.91 1.74
#